data_1c69f4199a3467923e7416890ab41d55
#
_entry.id   1c69f4199a3467923e7416890ab41d55
#
_cell.length_a   1.000
_cell.length_b   1.000
_cell.length_c   1.000
_cell.angle_alpha   90.00
_cell.angle_beta   90.00
_cell.angle_gamma   90.00
#
_symmetry.space_group_name_H-M   'P 1'
#
loop_
_entity.id
_entity.type
_entity.pdbx_description
1 polymer ?
#
loop_
_entity_poly.entity_id
_entity_poly.type
_entity_poly.pdbx_seq_one_letter_code
_entity_poly.pdbx_strand_id
1 'polypeptide(L)'
;MLKRLLMVALLVVAPLASAADQTNPYRLMNDAAQKTFTRLKTEQPRIKQDPNYLRQIVHEELLPYVQIRYAGALVLGRYYKEATPAQRDAYFKAFEAYLAQAYGQALALYHGQNYQIAPEQPLGSADIIPIRVTIIDNGGRPPVRLDFQWRKNSQTGNWQAYDMIAEGVSMITTKQNEWAAILRQQGVDGLTKQLEASARQPITLEQKNG
;
A
#
# COMPACT_ATOMS: atom_id res chain seq x y z
N MET A 1 -58.30 -4.12 36.16
CA MET A 1 -57.12 -4.99 35.97
C MET A 1 -56.18 -4.32 34.96
N LEU A 2 -55.14 -3.71 35.47
CA LEU A 2 -54.23 -2.86 34.69
C LEU A 2 -53.04 -3.70 34.23
N LYS A 3 -52.96 -4.03 32.92
CA LYS A 3 -51.79 -4.73 32.34
C LYS A 3 -50.68 -3.70 32.09
N ARG A 4 -49.63 -3.77 32.92
CA ARG A 4 -48.40 -3.00 32.74
C ARG A 4 -47.59 -3.64 31.61
N LEU A 5 -47.50 -2.96 30.48
CA LEU A 5 -46.57 -3.30 29.38
C LEU A 5 -45.18 -2.78 29.76
N LEU A 6 -44.27 -3.68 30.07
CA LEU A 6 -42.84 -3.35 30.25
C LEU A 6 -42.21 -3.30 28.85
N MET A 7 -41.89 -2.10 28.39
CA MET A 7 -41.13 -1.86 27.16
C MET A 7 -39.62 -1.91 27.51
N VAL A 8 -38.99 -3.04 27.18
CA VAL A 8 -37.53 -3.18 27.31
C VAL A 8 -36.90 -2.52 26.08
N ALA A 9 -36.34 -1.31 26.26
CA ALA A 9 -35.54 -0.66 25.25
C ALA A 9 -34.18 -1.36 25.17
N LEU A 10 -33.96 -2.14 24.12
CA LEU A 10 -32.67 -2.73 23.79
C LEU A 10 -31.77 -1.59 23.24
N LEU A 11 -30.92 -1.07 24.07
CA LEU A 11 -29.83 -0.17 23.65
C LEU A 11 -28.79 -1.00 22.84
N VAL A 12 -28.90 -0.95 21.52
CA VAL A 12 -27.86 -1.46 20.62
C VAL A 12 -26.68 -0.49 20.72
N VAL A 13 -25.69 -0.85 21.53
CA VAL A 13 -24.38 -0.17 21.53
C VAL A 13 -23.67 -0.64 20.27
N ALA A 14 -23.78 0.13 19.17
CA ALA A 14 -22.93 -0.06 18.02
C ALA A 14 -21.46 0.22 18.44
N PRO A 15 -20.50 -0.68 18.13
CA PRO A 15 -19.11 -0.37 18.38
C PRO A 15 -18.76 0.85 17.51
N LEU A 16 -18.37 1.96 18.15
CA LEU A 16 -17.72 3.09 17.47
C LEU A 16 -16.41 2.54 16.94
N ALA A 17 -16.39 2.18 15.65
CA ALA A 17 -15.15 1.96 14.93
C ALA A 17 -14.36 3.26 15.07
N SER A 18 -13.32 3.26 15.90
CA SER A 18 -12.39 4.38 16.02
C SER A 18 -11.76 4.56 14.65
N ALA A 19 -12.16 5.63 13.94
CA ALA A 19 -11.48 6.01 12.71
C ALA A 19 -10.00 6.20 13.06
N ALA A 20 -9.11 5.51 12.33
CA ALA A 20 -7.67 5.64 12.55
C ALA A 20 -7.29 7.13 12.48
N ASP A 21 -6.52 7.59 13.45
CA ASP A 21 -6.02 8.96 13.48
C ASP A 21 -5.09 9.19 12.29
N GLN A 22 -5.62 9.80 11.22
CA GLN A 22 -4.90 10.03 9.97
C GLN A 22 -3.89 11.19 10.05
N THR A 23 -3.75 11.82 11.22
CA THR A 23 -2.84 12.95 11.44
C THR A 23 -1.47 12.53 11.97
N ASN A 24 -1.28 11.26 12.32
CA ASN A 24 -0.01 10.72 12.79
C ASN A 24 0.51 9.60 11.87
N PRO A 25 1.52 9.87 11.00
CA PRO A 25 2.02 8.90 10.04
C PRO A 25 2.72 7.69 10.67
N TYR A 26 3.30 7.83 11.89
CA TYR A 26 3.90 6.69 12.59
C TYR A 26 2.84 5.69 13.06
N ARG A 27 1.70 6.19 13.56
CA ARG A 27 0.57 5.33 13.93
C ARG A 27 -0.03 4.63 12.71
N LEU A 28 -0.19 5.36 11.60
CA LEU A 28 -0.65 4.79 10.34
C LEU A 28 0.31 3.71 9.82
N MET A 29 1.63 3.95 9.89
CA MET A 29 2.63 2.96 9.48
C MET A 29 2.59 1.71 10.37
N ASN A 30 2.49 1.89 11.70
CA ASN A 30 2.35 0.77 12.63
C ASN A 30 1.08 -0.04 12.36
N ASP A 31 -0.04 0.63 12.12
CA ASP A 31 -1.33 -0.02 11.84
C ASP A 31 -1.27 -0.83 10.55
N ALA A 32 -0.77 -0.25 9.47
CA ALA A 32 -0.59 -0.92 8.18
C ALA A 32 0.33 -2.16 8.30
N ALA A 33 1.49 -2.00 8.95
CA ALA A 33 2.43 -3.09 9.15
C ALA A 33 1.84 -4.21 10.02
N GLN A 34 1.26 -3.86 11.17
CA GLN A 34 0.67 -4.85 12.08
C GLN A 34 -0.43 -5.67 11.42
N LYS A 35 -1.37 -5.02 10.73
CA LYS A 35 -2.46 -5.69 10.02
C LYS A 35 -1.94 -6.60 8.93
N THR A 36 -1.03 -6.09 8.09
CA THR A 36 -0.44 -6.85 6.99
C THR A 36 0.29 -8.09 7.51
N PHE A 37 1.23 -7.94 8.45
CA PHE A 37 2.00 -9.06 8.97
C PHE A 37 1.15 -10.06 9.77
N THR A 38 0.12 -9.60 10.48
CA THR A 38 -0.85 -10.49 11.13
C THR A 38 -1.54 -11.38 10.11
N ARG A 39 -2.07 -10.81 9.04
CA ARG A 39 -2.74 -11.57 7.98
C ARG A 39 -1.77 -12.51 7.26
N LEU A 40 -0.58 -12.06 6.93
CA LEU A 40 0.45 -12.91 6.33
C LEU A 40 0.76 -14.13 7.22
N LYS A 41 0.77 -13.97 8.54
CA LYS A 41 1.03 -15.04 9.49
C LYS A 41 -0.16 -15.98 9.67
N THR A 42 -1.36 -15.43 9.87
CA THR A 42 -2.54 -16.21 10.26
C THR A 42 -3.29 -16.83 9.07
N GLU A 43 -3.16 -16.24 7.87
CA GLU A 43 -3.90 -16.67 6.68
C GLU A 43 -3.03 -17.49 5.68
N GLN A 44 -1.88 -18.00 6.14
CA GLN A 44 -0.97 -18.84 5.33
C GLN A 44 -1.66 -20.01 4.59
N PRO A 45 -2.64 -20.74 5.20
CA PRO A 45 -3.32 -21.81 4.48
C PRO A 45 -4.06 -21.30 3.23
N ARG A 46 -4.73 -20.14 3.34
CA ARG A 46 -5.45 -19.52 2.23
C ARG A 46 -4.50 -18.98 1.16
N ILE A 47 -3.41 -18.32 1.57
CA ILE A 47 -2.39 -17.82 0.66
C ILE A 47 -1.75 -18.95 -0.14
N LYS A 48 -1.47 -20.10 0.48
CA LYS A 48 -0.91 -21.27 -0.21
C LYS A 48 -1.90 -21.90 -1.20
N GLN A 49 -3.19 -21.88 -0.87
CA GLN A 49 -4.24 -22.40 -1.74
C GLN A 49 -4.47 -21.48 -2.95
N ASP A 50 -4.49 -20.17 -2.72
CA ASP A 50 -4.65 -19.14 -3.76
C ASP A 50 -3.71 -17.95 -3.49
N PRO A 51 -2.51 -17.93 -4.09
CA PRO A 51 -1.59 -16.81 -3.91
C PRO A 51 -2.15 -15.45 -4.37
N ASN A 52 -3.12 -15.43 -5.30
CA ASN A 52 -3.76 -14.18 -5.73
C ASN A 52 -4.56 -13.48 -4.61
N TYR A 53 -4.87 -14.22 -3.54
CA TYR A 53 -5.45 -13.65 -2.32
C TYR A 53 -4.58 -12.53 -1.72
N LEU A 54 -3.27 -12.54 -1.96
CA LEU A 54 -2.38 -11.45 -1.52
C LEU A 54 -2.76 -10.10 -2.09
N ARG A 55 -3.40 -10.02 -3.28
CA ARG A 55 -3.95 -8.75 -3.80
C ARG A 55 -5.02 -8.17 -2.89
N GLN A 56 -5.89 -9.03 -2.35
CA GLN A 56 -6.92 -8.60 -1.41
C GLN A 56 -6.29 -8.04 -0.13
N ILE A 57 -5.26 -8.70 0.41
CA ILE A 57 -4.52 -8.19 1.57
C ILE A 57 -3.92 -6.82 1.26
N VAL A 58 -3.31 -6.63 0.08
CA VAL A 58 -2.78 -5.34 -0.34
C VAL A 58 -3.87 -4.28 -0.42
N HIS A 59 -5.00 -4.58 -1.05
CA HIS A 59 -6.12 -3.64 -1.16
C HIS A 59 -6.70 -3.20 0.18
N GLU A 60 -6.79 -4.13 1.14
CA GLU A 60 -7.40 -3.87 2.43
C GLU A 60 -6.43 -3.25 3.44
N GLU A 61 -5.15 -3.65 3.42
CA GLU A 61 -4.21 -3.29 4.49
C GLU A 61 -3.09 -2.34 4.07
N LEU A 62 -2.83 -2.15 2.77
CA LEU A 62 -1.74 -1.27 2.31
C LEU A 62 -2.23 -0.09 1.49
N LEU A 63 -3.04 -0.31 0.45
CA LEU A 63 -3.47 0.76 -0.46
C LEU A 63 -4.24 1.91 0.21
N PRO A 64 -5.02 1.70 1.30
CA PRO A 64 -5.65 2.80 2.00
C PRO A 64 -4.67 3.84 2.57
N TYR A 65 -3.42 3.43 2.83
CA TYR A 65 -2.37 4.31 3.34
C TYR A 65 -1.54 4.97 2.23
N VAL A 66 -1.78 4.63 0.96
CA VAL A 66 -0.98 5.11 -0.19
C VAL A 66 -1.70 6.24 -0.93
N GLN A 67 -0.98 7.32 -1.21
CA GLN A 67 -1.45 8.43 -2.03
C GLN A 67 -1.26 8.10 -3.52
N ILE A 68 -2.06 7.16 -4.03
CA ILE A 68 -1.91 6.52 -5.35
C ILE A 68 -1.88 7.56 -6.48
N ARG A 69 -2.79 8.54 -6.47
CA ARG A 69 -2.85 9.56 -7.53
C ARG A 69 -1.63 10.47 -7.53
N TYR A 70 -1.09 10.81 -6.36
CA TYR A 70 0.12 11.61 -6.28
C TYR A 70 1.35 10.83 -6.74
N ALA A 71 1.53 9.60 -6.24
CA ALA A 71 2.62 8.71 -6.66
C ALA A 71 2.57 8.44 -8.17
N GLY A 72 1.41 8.10 -8.71
CA GLY A 72 1.21 7.87 -10.14
C GLY A 72 1.46 9.11 -11.00
N ALA A 73 1.07 10.30 -10.53
CA ALA A 73 1.37 11.56 -11.22
C ALA A 73 2.87 11.85 -11.27
N LEU A 74 3.61 11.56 -10.19
CA LEU A 74 5.07 11.66 -10.17
C LEU A 74 5.72 10.70 -11.18
N VAL A 75 5.22 9.46 -11.25
CA VAL A 75 5.71 8.48 -12.22
C VAL A 75 5.51 8.94 -13.67
N LEU A 76 4.35 9.51 -14.00
CA LEU A 76 4.09 10.08 -15.34
C LEU A 76 4.95 11.30 -15.65
N GLY A 77 5.36 12.07 -14.63
CA GLY A 77 6.14 13.29 -14.81
C GLY A 77 5.42 14.29 -15.76
N ARG A 78 6.12 14.72 -16.82
CA ARG A 78 5.55 15.67 -17.81
C ARG A 78 4.30 15.16 -18.51
N TYR A 79 4.20 13.86 -18.77
CA TYR A 79 3.07 13.24 -19.45
C TYR A 79 1.75 13.37 -18.67
N TYR A 80 1.82 13.59 -17.37
CA TYR A 80 0.63 13.87 -16.56
C TYR A 80 -0.09 15.15 -17.03
N LYS A 81 0.66 16.19 -17.37
CA LYS A 81 0.07 17.46 -17.85
C LYS A 81 -0.48 17.34 -19.26
N GLU A 82 0.17 16.52 -20.08
CA GLU A 82 -0.20 16.29 -21.49
C GLU A 82 -1.44 15.38 -21.64
N ALA A 83 -1.69 14.50 -20.63
CA ALA A 83 -2.80 13.57 -20.65
C ALA A 83 -4.17 14.25 -20.46
N THR A 84 -5.17 13.75 -21.16
CA THR A 84 -6.59 14.14 -20.96
C THR A 84 -7.10 13.64 -19.60
N PRO A 85 -8.20 14.19 -19.05
CA PRO A 85 -8.82 13.68 -17.83
C PRO A 85 -9.17 12.19 -17.93
N ALA A 86 -9.72 11.73 -19.05
CA ALA A 86 -10.07 10.33 -19.29
C ALA A 86 -8.84 9.41 -19.26
N GLN A 87 -7.72 9.82 -19.89
CA GLN A 87 -6.46 9.08 -19.86
C GLN A 87 -5.89 8.99 -18.44
N ARG A 88 -5.94 10.09 -17.68
CA ARG A 88 -5.50 10.08 -16.28
C ARG A 88 -6.31 9.11 -15.43
N ASP A 89 -7.64 9.12 -15.58
CA ASP A 89 -8.51 8.23 -14.79
C ASP A 89 -8.29 6.75 -15.15
N ALA A 90 -8.16 6.42 -16.44
CA ALA A 90 -7.80 5.08 -16.89
C ALA A 90 -6.43 4.63 -16.34
N TYR A 91 -5.43 5.52 -16.44
CA TYR A 91 -4.10 5.27 -15.91
C TYR A 91 -4.10 5.03 -14.41
N PHE A 92 -4.73 5.87 -13.60
CA PHE A 92 -4.74 5.70 -12.16
C PHE A 92 -5.42 4.40 -11.73
N LYS A 93 -6.49 4.00 -12.41
CA LYS A 93 -7.14 2.71 -12.19
C LYS A 93 -6.21 1.54 -12.51
N ALA A 94 -5.51 1.60 -13.63
CA ALA A 94 -4.53 0.58 -14.02
C ALA A 94 -3.31 0.56 -13.07
N PHE A 95 -2.85 1.75 -12.64
CA PHE A 95 -1.73 1.88 -11.71
C PHE A 95 -2.06 1.28 -10.34
N GLU A 96 -3.26 1.53 -9.80
CA GLU A 96 -3.73 0.93 -8.55
C GLU A 96 -3.77 -0.61 -8.64
N ALA A 97 -4.34 -1.15 -9.72
CA ALA A 97 -4.39 -2.59 -9.95
C ALA A 97 -2.98 -3.20 -10.10
N TYR A 98 -2.07 -2.49 -10.77
CA TYR A 98 -0.66 -2.85 -10.86
C TYR A 98 0.02 -2.88 -9.48
N LEU A 99 -0.20 -1.86 -8.64
CA LEU A 99 0.35 -1.82 -7.28
C LEU A 99 -0.14 -3.01 -6.45
N ALA A 100 -1.42 -3.36 -6.56
CA ALA A 100 -1.97 -4.52 -5.86
C ALA A 100 -1.28 -5.83 -6.28
N GLN A 101 -0.98 -6.00 -7.56
CA GLN A 101 -0.25 -7.16 -8.06
C GLN A 101 1.22 -7.11 -7.63
N ALA A 102 1.92 -5.99 -7.81
CA ALA A 102 3.34 -5.85 -7.51
C ALA A 102 3.64 -6.01 -6.01
N TYR A 103 2.84 -5.38 -5.14
CA TYR A 103 2.97 -5.55 -3.70
C TYR A 103 2.52 -6.94 -3.25
N GLY A 104 1.47 -7.51 -3.87
CA GLY A 104 1.07 -8.88 -3.61
C GLY A 104 2.19 -9.88 -3.92
N GLN A 105 2.90 -9.69 -5.04
CA GLN A 105 4.06 -10.51 -5.38
C GLN A 105 5.22 -10.30 -4.38
N ALA A 106 5.44 -9.08 -3.88
CA ALA A 106 6.42 -8.83 -2.83
C ALA A 106 6.03 -9.52 -1.51
N LEU A 107 4.74 -9.47 -1.13
CA LEU A 107 4.25 -10.18 0.06
C LEU A 107 4.33 -11.71 -0.07
N ALA A 108 4.34 -12.25 -1.29
CA ALA A 108 4.52 -13.69 -1.55
C ALA A 108 5.91 -14.21 -1.10
N LEU A 109 6.88 -13.32 -0.91
CA LEU A 109 8.20 -13.64 -0.37
C LEU A 109 8.19 -13.84 1.16
N TYR A 110 7.05 -13.61 1.82
CA TYR A 110 6.95 -13.78 3.26
C TYR A 110 7.00 -15.26 3.66
N HIS A 111 7.94 -15.59 4.55
CA HIS A 111 8.13 -16.92 5.12
C HIS A 111 8.49 -16.86 6.62
N GLY A 112 7.92 -15.87 7.32
CA GLY A 112 8.07 -15.73 8.76
C GLY A 112 9.02 -14.62 9.22
N GLN A 113 9.41 -13.69 8.32
CA GLN A 113 10.22 -12.54 8.71
C GLN A 113 9.51 -11.69 9.77
N ASN A 114 10.31 -11.05 10.61
CA ASN A 114 9.89 -10.01 11.53
C ASN A 114 10.13 -8.63 10.91
N TYR A 115 9.58 -7.59 11.52
CA TYR A 115 9.83 -6.21 11.13
C TYR A 115 10.05 -5.32 12.34
N GLN A 116 10.76 -4.21 12.13
CA GLN A 116 10.90 -3.12 13.08
C GLN A 116 10.59 -1.81 12.40
N ILE A 117 9.84 -0.94 13.06
CA ILE A 117 9.55 0.41 12.60
C ILE A 117 10.41 1.39 13.41
N ALA A 118 11.00 2.37 12.75
CA ALA A 118 11.76 3.42 13.41
C ALA A 118 10.91 4.12 14.49
N PRO A 119 11.51 4.49 15.64
CA PRO A 119 10.81 5.18 16.69
C PRO A 119 10.17 6.48 16.19
N GLU A 120 9.00 6.81 16.75
CA GLU A 120 8.30 8.05 16.46
C GLU A 120 9.19 9.26 16.81
N GLN A 121 9.27 10.21 15.87
CA GLN A 121 9.98 11.47 16.02
C GLN A 121 8.97 12.63 15.99
N PRO A 122 9.26 13.76 16.65
CA PRO A 122 8.43 14.95 16.54
C PRO A 122 8.30 15.39 15.08
N LEU A 123 7.07 15.59 14.61
CA LEU A 123 6.79 15.99 13.22
C LEU A 123 7.19 17.43 12.94
N GLY A 124 7.14 18.31 13.95
CA GLY A 124 7.39 19.74 13.77
C GLY A 124 6.51 20.35 12.69
N SER A 125 7.11 21.14 11.81
CA SER A 125 6.47 21.76 10.64
C SER A 125 6.67 20.97 9.34
N ALA A 126 7.17 19.72 9.41
CA ALA A 126 7.45 18.93 8.24
C ALA A 126 6.15 18.47 7.54
N ASP A 127 6.13 18.61 6.23
CA ASP A 127 5.04 18.10 5.34
C ASP A 127 5.43 16.81 4.64
N ILE A 128 6.70 16.41 4.71
CA ILE A 128 7.23 15.14 4.20
C ILE A 128 8.19 14.56 5.22
N ILE A 129 8.02 13.28 5.55
CA ILE A 129 8.93 12.56 6.43
C ILE A 129 9.17 11.13 5.93
N PRO A 130 10.39 10.58 6.11
CA PRO A 130 10.66 9.18 5.93
C PRO A 130 10.32 8.39 7.21
N ILE A 131 9.69 7.23 7.07
CA ILE A 131 9.55 6.27 8.17
C ILE A 131 10.20 4.97 7.74
N ARG A 132 11.24 4.55 8.44
CA ARG A 132 11.95 3.31 8.15
C ARG A 132 11.25 2.10 8.71
N VAL A 133 11.07 1.09 7.87
CA VAL A 133 10.72 -0.28 8.26
C VAL A 133 11.88 -1.19 7.88
N THR A 134 12.38 -1.92 8.84
CA THR A 134 13.45 -2.92 8.63
C THR A 134 12.83 -4.30 8.67
N ILE A 135 12.94 -5.05 7.58
CA ILE A 135 12.51 -6.45 7.50
C ILE A 135 13.68 -7.34 7.93
N ILE A 136 13.42 -8.19 8.92
CA ILE A 136 14.44 -9.04 9.55
C ILE A 136 14.14 -10.50 9.22
N ASP A 137 15.05 -11.12 8.48
CA ASP A 137 14.97 -12.53 8.13
C ASP A 137 15.49 -13.40 9.28
N ASN A 138 14.75 -14.47 9.61
CA ASN A 138 15.15 -15.40 10.67
C ASN A 138 16.20 -16.42 10.20
N GLY A 139 16.52 -16.48 8.90
CA GLY A 139 17.49 -17.37 8.27
C GLY A 139 18.90 -16.78 8.12
N GLY A 140 19.19 -15.64 8.75
CA GLY A 140 20.52 -15.01 8.73
C GLY A 140 20.83 -14.18 7.47
N ARG A 141 19.85 -13.92 6.61
CA ARG A 141 20.00 -12.95 5.50
C ARG A 141 20.11 -11.52 6.07
N PRO A 142 20.86 -10.62 5.42
CA PRO A 142 20.90 -9.22 5.84
C PRO A 142 19.50 -8.61 5.93
N PRO A 143 19.24 -7.75 6.93
CA PRO A 143 17.98 -7.02 7.02
C PRO A 143 17.76 -6.13 5.80
N VAL A 144 16.52 -6.06 5.30
CA VAL A 144 16.12 -5.17 4.20
C VAL A 144 15.55 -3.88 4.77
N ARG A 145 16.06 -2.73 4.32
CA ARG A 145 15.63 -1.40 4.76
C ARG A 145 14.69 -0.78 3.74
N LEU A 146 13.50 -0.40 4.20
CA LEU A 146 12.46 0.26 3.41
C LEU A 146 12.14 1.60 4.06
N ASP A 147 12.43 2.71 3.40
CA ASP A 147 12.10 4.05 3.87
C ASP A 147 10.84 4.52 3.14
N PHE A 148 9.69 4.46 3.82
CA PHE A 148 8.42 4.95 3.29
C PHE A 148 8.36 6.47 3.40
N GLN A 149 8.16 7.15 2.27
CA GLN A 149 8.01 8.60 2.21
C GLN A 149 6.56 8.98 2.45
N TRP A 150 6.28 9.61 3.56
CA TRP A 150 4.95 10.09 3.94
C TRP A 150 4.80 11.57 3.64
N ARG A 151 3.64 11.94 3.10
CA ARG A 151 3.31 13.33 2.79
C ARG A 151 2.00 13.73 3.45
N LYS A 152 2.00 14.92 4.06
CA LYS A 152 0.84 15.55 4.65
C LYS A 152 0.02 16.25 3.58
N ASN A 153 -1.28 16.02 3.57
CA ASN A 153 -2.20 16.81 2.78
C ASN A 153 -2.42 18.16 3.47
N SER A 154 -2.08 19.26 2.81
CA SER A 154 -2.15 20.61 3.37
C SER A 154 -3.58 21.08 3.68
N GLN A 155 -4.60 20.48 3.04
CA GLN A 155 -6.01 20.86 3.24
C GLN A 155 -6.65 20.07 4.38
N THR A 156 -6.34 18.78 4.51
CA THR A 156 -6.99 17.88 5.48
C THR A 156 -6.13 17.58 6.70
N GLY A 157 -4.82 17.81 6.62
CA GLY A 157 -3.85 17.40 7.63
C GLY A 157 -3.54 15.89 7.65
N ASN A 158 -4.18 15.10 6.78
CA ASN A 158 -4.01 13.66 6.71
C ASN A 158 -2.67 13.28 6.06
N TRP A 159 -2.05 12.23 6.55
CA TRP A 159 -0.81 11.69 6.01
C TRP A 159 -1.06 10.44 5.18
N GLN A 160 -0.35 10.34 4.06
CA GLN A 160 -0.31 9.14 3.22
C GLN A 160 1.10 8.92 2.67
N ALA A 161 1.48 7.65 2.52
CA ALA A 161 2.73 7.29 1.87
C ALA A 161 2.62 7.49 0.36
N TYR A 162 3.67 7.98 -0.31
CA TYR A 162 3.67 8.17 -1.75
C TYR A 162 4.85 7.53 -2.47
N ASP A 163 5.93 7.22 -1.76
CA ASP A 163 7.09 6.53 -2.31
C ASP A 163 7.67 5.55 -1.29
N MET A 164 8.41 4.59 -1.76
CA MET A 164 9.20 3.67 -0.95
C MET A 164 10.63 3.65 -1.51
N ILE A 165 11.60 3.93 -0.64
CA ILE A 165 13.01 3.83 -0.96
C ILE A 165 13.52 2.49 -0.40
N ALA A 166 13.78 1.53 -1.28
CA ALA A 166 14.29 0.22 -0.91
C ALA A 166 15.81 0.21 -1.10
N GLU A 167 16.56 -0.04 -0.02
CA GLU A 167 18.04 -0.04 -0.03
C GLU A 167 18.64 1.20 -0.72
N GLY A 168 18.03 2.37 -0.50
CA GLY A 168 18.49 3.65 -1.06
C GLY A 168 17.96 3.98 -2.47
N VAL A 169 17.12 3.12 -3.07
CA VAL A 169 16.57 3.33 -4.42
C VAL A 169 15.07 3.64 -4.35
N SER A 170 14.66 4.81 -4.85
CA SER A 170 13.25 5.21 -4.94
C SER A 170 12.48 4.36 -5.95
N MET A 171 11.32 3.84 -5.55
CA MET A 171 10.44 3.09 -6.44
C MET A 171 9.83 3.98 -7.52
N ILE A 172 9.50 5.23 -7.21
CA ILE A 172 9.02 6.19 -8.21
C ILE A 172 10.08 6.41 -9.29
N THR A 173 11.33 6.72 -8.89
CA THR A 173 12.44 6.91 -9.84
C THR A 173 12.70 5.66 -10.67
N THR A 174 12.66 4.49 -10.05
CA THR A 174 12.79 3.21 -10.75
C THR A 174 11.72 3.05 -11.83
N LYS A 175 10.46 3.34 -11.51
CA LYS A 175 9.35 3.22 -12.46
C LYS A 175 9.36 4.29 -13.54
N GLN A 176 9.79 5.51 -13.23
CA GLN A 176 10.03 6.54 -14.23
C GLN A 176 11.03 6.08 -15.30
N ASN A 177 12.14 5.47 -14.87
CA ASN A 177 13.17 4.96 -15.78
C ASN A 177 12.68 3.73 -16.57
N GLU A 178 12.05 2.78 -15.90
CA GLU A 178 11.52 1.55 -16.51
C GLU A 178 10.50 1.86 -17.60
N TRP A 179 9.62 2.84 -17.37
CA TRP A 179 8.53 3.15 -18.29
C TRP A 179 8.79 4.33 -19.22
N ALA A 180 9.99 4.93 -19.15
CA ALA A 180 10.34 6.08 -20.00
C ALA A 180 10.22 5.76 -21.51
N ALA A 181 10.59 4.57 -21.93
CA ALA A 181 10.53 4.17 -23.34
C ALA A 181 9.08 4.05 -23.84
N ILE A 182 8.20 3.37 -23.10
CA ILE A 182 6.80 3.22 -23.50
C ILE A 182 6.05 4.55 -23.46
N LEU A 183 6.30 5.40 -22.45
CA LEU A 183 5.72 6.74 -22.38
C LEU A 183 6.12 7.60 -23.59
N ARG A 184 7.39 7.51 -24.03
CA ARG A 184 7.88 8.23 -25.20
C ARG A 184 7.30 7.73 -26.51
N GLN A 185 7.12 6.41 -26.66
CA GLN A 185 6.70 5.78 -27.90
C GLN A 185 5.19 5.67 -28.06
N GLN A 186 4.47 5.42 -26.98
CA GLN A 186 3.05 5.07 -26.97
C GLN A 186 2.20 5.94 -26.03
N GLY A 187 2.83 6.89 -25.33
CA GLY A 187 2.13 7.80 -24.41
C GLY A 187 1.52 7.10 -23.21
N VAL A 188 0.60 7.81 -22.55
CA VAL A 188 -0.09 7.35 -21.34
C VAL A 188 -0.96 6.12 -21.61
N ASP A 189 -1.60 6.06 -22.78
CA ASP A 189 -2.47 4.93 -23.16
C ASP A 189 -1.66 3.62 -23.32
N GLY A 190 -0.46 3.70 -23.90
CA GLY A 190 0.44 2.55 -24.01
C GLY A 190 0.87 2.03 -22.64
N LEU A 191 1.27 2.94 -21.74
CA LEU A 191 1.60 2.55 -20.36
C LEU A 191 0.40 1.97 -19.63
N THR A 192 -0.79 2.57 -19.77
CA THR A 192 -2.02 2.07 -19.15
C THR A 192 -2.29 0.61 -19.54
N LYS A 193 -2.19 0.27 -20.83
CA LYS A 193 -2.36 -1.10 -21.31
C LYS A 193 -1.31 -2.06 -20.73
N GLN A 194 -0.07 -1.62 -20.63
CA GLN A 194 1.01 -2.41 -20.02
C GLN A 194 0.72 -2.68 -18.54
N LEU A 195 0.28 -1.67 -17.77
CA LEU A 195 -0.08 -1.83 -16.37
C LEU A 195 -1.25 -2.78 -16.18
N GLU A 196 -2.29 -2.68 -17.02
CA GLU A 196 -3.41 -3.63 -17.01
C GLU A 196 -2.98 -5.07 -17.31
N ALA A 197 -2.04 -5.26 -18.24
CA ALA A 197 -1.48 -6.59 -18.53
C ALA A 197 -0.67 -7.12 -17.34
N SER A 198 0.16 -6.28 -16.73
CA SER A 198 0.95 -6.63 -15.54
C SER A 198 0.05 -6.95 -14.33
N ALA A 199 -1.02 -6.18 -14.13
CA ALA A 199 -1.97 -6.42 -13.04
C ALA A 199 -2.69 -7.77 -13.13
N ARG A 200 -2.81 -8.34 -14.32
CA ARG A 200 -3.41 -9.67 -14.54
C ARG A 200 -2.46 -10.84 -14.33
N GLN A 201 -1.14 -10.58 -14.20
CA GLN A 201 -0.17 -11.64 -13.96
C GLN A 201 -0.45 -12.33 -12.62
N PRO A 202 -0.49 -13.68 -12.58
CA PRO A 202 -0.75 -14.38 -11.35
C PRO A 202 0.37 -14.12 -10.33
N ILE A 203 0.01 -14.08 -9.05
CA ILE A 203 0.98 -14.08 -7.97
C ILE A 203 1.46 -15.51 -7.76
N THR A 204 2.78 -15.69 -7.69
CA THR A 204 3.42 -16.99 -7.48
C THR A 204 4.19 -16.99 -6.17
N LEU A 205 4.08 -18.08 -5.41
CA LEU A 205 4.92 -18.29 -4.24
C LEU A 205 6.27 -18.84 -4.71
N GLU A 206 7.39 -18.37 -4.11
CA GLU A 206 8.67 -19.01 -4.34
C GLU A 206 8.59 -20.47 -3.87
N GLN A 207 8.83 -21.41 -4.77
CA GLN A 207 9.04 -22.79 -4.39
C GLN A 207 10.41 -22.84 -3.67
N LYS A 208 10.43 -23.28 -2.41
CA LYS A 208 11.68 -23.72 -1.79
C LYS A 208 12.21 -24.86 -2.66
N ASN A 209 13.20 -24.56 -3.50
CA ASN A 209 14.06 -25.61 -4.02
C ASN A 209 14.76 -26.22 -2.82
N GLY A 210 14.33 -27.44 -2.48
CA GLY A 210 14.84 -28.23 -1.38
C GLY A 210 16.29 -28.70 -1.60
#